data_4eefe71b3795507cff6fa5476beb7cf7
#
_entry.id   4eefe71b3795507cff6fa5476beb7cf7
#
_cell.length_a   1.000
_cell.length_b   1.000
_cell.length_c   1.000
_cell.angle_alpha   90.00
_cell.angle_beta   90.00
_cell.angle_gamma   90.00
#
_symmetry.space_group_name_H-M   'P 1'
#
loop_
_entity.id
_entity.type
_entity.pdbx_description
1 polymer ?
#
loop_
_entity_poly.entity_id
_entity_poly.type
_entity_poly.pdbx_seq_one_letter_code
_entity_poly.pdbx_strand_id
1 'polypeptide(L)'
;MLYPIEQYIPHGDSQLISSSLLWEYDLTDFDWDKSKCIVVERVIERGRPEDYRGAINRYGGIENFREIIKAVRHLSQKDIAFVCFFFKLNKEELLCYRRQQLRGERDTP
;
A
#
# COMPACT_ATOMS: atom_id res chain seq x y z
N MET A 1 -0.56 -21.73 6.10
CA MET A 1 -0.43 -20.68 7.12
C MET A 1 -1.26 -19.48 6.74
N LEU A 2 -2.07 -19.01 7.67
CA LEU A 2 -2.88 -17.83 7.42
C LEU A 2 -2.08 -16.56 7.66
N TYR A 3 -2.21 -15.60 6.75
CA TYR A 3 -1.71 -14.26 6.99
C TYR A 3 -2.60 -13.59 8.03
N PRO A 4 -2.03 -12.76 8.90
CA PRO A 4 -2.87 -11.94 9.78
C PRO A 4 -3.91 -11.12 9.01
N ILE A 5 -3.56 -10.78 7.78
CA ILE A 5 -4.42 -10.01 6.90
C ILE A 5 -5.78 -10.68 6.67
N GLU A 6 -5.83 -12.01 6.65
CA GLU A 6 -7.10 -12.71 6.42
C GLU A 6 -8.10 -12.50 7.54
N GLN A 7 -7.59 -12.18 8.73
CA GLN A 7 -8.45 -11.87 9.86
C GLN A 7 -8.79 -10.38 9.93
N TYR A 8 -7.91 -9.54 9.37
CA TYR A 8 -8.07 -8.10 9.43
C TYR A 8 -8.94 -7.56 8.29
N ILE A 9 -8.78 -8.12 7.09
CA ILE A 9 -9.44 -7.61 5.90
C ILE A 9 -10.71 -8.44 5.64
N PRO A 10 -11.86 -7.78 5.43
CA PRO A 10 -13.10 -8.51 5.17
C PRO A 10 -13.06 -9.30 3.88
N HIS A 11 -13.86 -10.33 3.81
CA HIS A 11 -14.01 -11.11 2.59
C HIS A 11 -14.91 -10.41 1.61
N GLY A 12 -14.78 -10.76 0.34
CA GLY A 12 -15.65 -10.24 -0.69
C GLY A 12 -14.89 -9.85 -1.93
N ASP A 13 -15.62 -9.42 -2.93
CA ASP A 13 -15.05 -9.04 -4.22
C ASP A 13 -15.23 -7.55 -4.53
N SER A 14 -15.55 -6.73 -3.53
CA SER A 14 -15.67 -5.30 -3.70
C SER A 14 -14.35 -4.69 -4.16
N GLN A 15 -14.44 -3.73 -5.08
CA GLN A 15 -13.29 -2.94 -5.51
C GLN A 15 -13.41 -1.49 -5.04
N LEU A 16 -14.28 -1.23 -4.07
CA LEU A 16 -14.50 0.12 -3.58
C LEU A 16 -13.36 0.57 -2.69
N ILE A 17 -12.93 1.80 -2.90
CA ILE A 17 -11.91 2.45 -2.09
C ILE A 17 -12.50 3.81 -1.69
N SER A 18 -12.36 4.16 -0.42
CA SER A 18 -12.91 5.40 0.10
C SER A 18 -12.40 6.61 -0.69
N SER A 19 -13.31 7.40 -1.22
CA SER A 19 -12.95 8.58 -1.99
C SER A 19 -12.19 9.60 -1.15
N SER A 20 -12.38 9.58 0.16
CA SER A 20 -11.66 10.48 1.07
C SER A 20 -10.15 10.26 1.05
N LEU A 21 -9.69 9.09 0.64
CA LEU A 21 -8.26 8.80 0.51
C LEU A 21 -7.64 9.52 -0.67
N LEU A 22 -8.46 9.89 -1.65
CA LEU A 22 -8.02 10.50 -2.90
C LEU A 22 -8.77 11.81 -3.13
N TRP A 23 -8.98 12.56 -2.05
CA TRP A 23 -9.83 13.75 -2.08
C TRP A 23 -9.37 14.82 -3.06
N GLU A 24 -8.08 14.87 -3.39
CA GLU A 24 -7.54 15.87 -4.30
C GLU A 24 -7.69 15.48 -5.76
N TYR A 25 -8.23 14.32 -6.07
CA TYR A 25 -8.37 13.83 -7.44
C TYR A 25 -9.82 13.74 -7.85
N ASP A 26 -10.07 13.99 -9.14
CA ASP A 26 -11.37 13.75 -9.73
C ASP A 26 -11.43 12.28 -10.14
N LEU A 27 -12.22 11.49 -9.40
CA LEU A 27 -12.27 10.05 -9.62
C LEU A 27 -13.05 9.66 -10.87
N THR A 28 -13.74 10.60 -11.49
CA THR A 28 -14.47 10.34 -12.73
C THR A 28 -13.53 9.95 -13.87
N ASP A 29 -12.39 10.65 -13.95
CA ASP A 29 -11.39 10.42 -14.98
C ASP A 29 -10.10 9.81 -14.40
N PHE A 30 -10.19 9.25 -13.22
CA PHE A 30 -9.00 8.77 -12.52
C PHE A 30 -8.42 7.54 -13.19
N ASP A 31 -7.12 7.57 -13.47
CA ASP A 31 -6.43 6.42 -14.05
C ASP A 31 -5.89 5.55 -12.92
N TRP A 32 -6.65 4.52 -12.57
CA TRP A 32 -6.32 3.65 -11.45
C TRP A 32 -5.03 2.87 -11.67
N ASP A 33 -4.71 2.52 -12.92
CA ASP A 33 -3.48 1.78 -13.23
C ASP A 33 -2.25 2.65 -13.10
N LYS A 34 -2.27 3.83 -13.67
CA LYS A 34 -1.12 4.74 -13.59
C LYS A 34 -0.91 5.25 -12.18
N SER A 35 -1.98 5.35 -11.40
CA SER A 35 -1.92 5.91 -10.06
C SER A 35 -1.87 4.84 -8.97
N LYS A 36 -1.62 3.60 -9.33
CA LYS A 36 -1.70 2.49 -8.38
C LYS A 36 -0.78 2.67 -7.18
N CYS A 37 0.40 3.22 -7.37
CA CYS A 37 1.32 3.41 -6.25
C CYS A 37 0.78 4.45 -5.26
N ILE A 38 0.17 5.51 -5.76
CA ILE A 38 -0.44 6.53 -4.90
C ILE A 38 -1.63 5.95 -4.17
N VAL A 39 -2.47 5.19 -4.88
CA VAL A 39 -3.65 4.57 -4.28
C VAL A 39 -3.24 3.64 -3.14
N VAL A 40 -2.28 2.76 -3.41
CA VAL A 40 -1.81 1.81 -2.40
C VAL A 40 -1.17 2.55 -1.22
N GLU A 41 -0.38 3.58 -1.50
CA GLU A 41 0.22 4.39 -0.44
C GLU A 41 -0.84 4.97 0.49
N ARG A 42 -1.90 5.55 -0.08
CA ARG A 42 -2.98 6.15 0.73
C ARG A 42 -3.75 5.10 1.52
N VAL A 43 -3.99 3.94 0.91
CA VAL A 43 -4.65 2.84 1.61
C VAL A 43 -3.81 2.39 2.80
N ILE A 44 -2.51 2.27 2.62
CA ILE A 44 -1.62 1.86 3.71
C ILE A 44 -1.60 2.91 4.81
N GLU A 45 -1.51 4.19 4.45
CA GLU A 45 -1.39 5.25 5.43
C GLU A 45 -2.68 5.49 6.23
N ARG A 46 -3.83 5.42 5.57
CA ARG A 46 -5.09 5.88 6.17
C ARG A 46 -6.28 4.98 5.89
N GLY A 47 -6.10 3.91 5.12
CA GLY A 47 -7.21 3.07 4.72
C GLY A 47 -7.78 2.24 5.85
N ARG A 48 -9.04 1.90 5.71
CA ARG A 48 -9.72 0.95 6.60
C ARG A 48 -9.57 -0.45 6.01
N PRO A 49 -9.92 -1.49 6.79
CA PRO A 49 -9.85 -2.85 6.25
C PRO A 49 -10.61 -3.02 4.93
N GLU A 50 -11.74 -2.34 4.78
CA GLU A 50 -12.53 -2.41 3.55
C GLU A 50 -11.77 -1.81 2.36
N ASP A 51 -10.97 -0.78 2.62
CA ASP A 51 -10.16 -0.15 1.56
C ASP A 51 -9.05 -1.09 1.10
N TYR A 52 -8.45 -1.84 2.02
CA TYR A 52 -7.49 -2.87 1.65
C TYR A 52 -8.13 -3.92 0.76
N ARG A 53 -9.33 -4.37 1.12
CA ARG A 53 -10.05 -5.35 0.29
C ARG A 53 -10.32 -4.79 -1.09
N GLY A 54 -10.78 -3.54 -1.14
CA GLY A 54 -11.07 -2.89 -2.41
C GLY A 54 -9.83 -2.77 -3.30
N ALA A 55 -8.71 -2.36 -2.72
CA ALA A 55 -7.46 -2.20 -3.47
C ALA A 55 -6.92 -3.55 -3.93
N ILE A 56 -6.92 -4.55 -3.07
CA ILE A 56 -6.43 -5.88 -3.43
C ILE A 56 -7.23 -6.42 -4.61
N ASN A 57 -8.56 -6.30 -4.54
CA ASN A 57 -9.43 -6.81 -5.60
C ASN A 57 -9.27 -6.01 -6.89
N ARG A 58 -9.13 -4.70 -6.77
CA ARG A 58 -8.98 -3.83 -7.95
C ARG A 58 -7.71 -4.14 -8.72
N TYR A 59 -6.64 -4.47 -8.02
CA TYR A 59 -5.34 -4.69 -8.66
C TYR A 59 -5.01 -6.16 -8.89
N GLY A 60 -6.00 -7.04 -8.78
CA GLY A 60 -5.83 -8.41 -9.24
C GLY A 60 -5.38 -9.41 -8.20
N GLY A 61 -5.50 -9.08 -6.92
CA GLY A 61 -5.22 -10.02 -5.85
C GLY A 61 -4.05 -9.60 -4.98
N ILE A 62 -3.82 -10.38 -3.93
CA ILE A 62 -2.83 -10.02 -2.91
C ILE A 62 -1.40 -10.03 -3.45
N GLU A 63 -1.09 -10.94 -4.37
CA GLU A 63 0.26 -10.99 -4.94
C GLU A 63 0.58 -9.73 -5.72
N ASN A 64 -0.37 -9.26 -6.54
CA ASN A 64 -0.19 -8.01 -7.27
C ASN A 64 -0.12 -6.83 -6.32
N PHE A 65 -0.93 -6.84 -5.27
CA PHE A 65 -0.91 -5.78 -4.27
C PHE A 65 0.46 -5.69 -3.61
N ARG A 66 1.05 -6.83 -3.26
CA ARG A 66 2.39 -6.87 -2.69
C ARG A 66 3.44 -6.27 -3.62
N GLU A 67 3.34 -6.57 -4.93
CA GLU A 67 4.27 -6.00 -5.90
C GLU A 67 4.13 -4.49 -6.00
N ILE A 68 2.91 -3.98 -5.89
CA ILE A 68 2.69 -2.54 -5.90
C ILE A 68 3.30 -1.90 -4.65
N ILE A 69 3.15 -2.54 -3.49
CA ILE A 69 3.74 -2.03 -2.25
C ILE A 69 5.25 -1.85 -2.43
N LYS A 70 5.90 -2.79 -3.07
CA LYS A 70 7.35 -2.70 -3.30
C LYS A 70 7.74 -1.47 -4.11
N ALA A 71 6.84 -0.98 -4.95
CA ALA A 71 7.10 0.18 -5.82
C ALA A 71 6.66 1.50 -5.21
N VAL A 72 5.97 1.50 -4.08
CA VAL A 72 5.54 2.72 -3.41
C VAL A 72 6.77 3.52 -2.98
N ARG A 73 6.75 4.84 -3.22
CA ARG A 73 7.94 5.67 -3.04
C ARG A 73 8.11 6.23 -1.63
N HIS A 74 7.01 6.38 -0.90
CA HIS A 74 7.03 6.99 0.43
C HIS A 74 6.15 6.23 1.39
N LEU A 75 6.73 5.77 2.48
CA LEU A 75 5.99 5.23 3.61
C LEU A 75 6.76 5.60 4.87
N SER A 76 6.03 5.86 5.96
CA SER A 76 6.68 6.09 7.25
C SER A 76 7.31 4.80 7.75
N GLN A 77 8.23 4.90 8.70
CA GLN A 77 8.83 3.71 9.30
C GLN A 77 7.78 2.80 9.93
N LYS A 78 6.75 3.40 10.52
CA LYS A 78 5.64 2.65 11.10
C LYS A 78 4.90 1.86 10.03
N ASP A 79 4.63 2.47 8.90
CA ASP A 79 3.92 1.81 7.81
C ASP A 79 4.78 0.73 7.16
N ILE A 80 6.07 0.97 7.05
CA ILE A 80 7.01 -0.05 6.55
C ILE A 80 6.96 -1.29 7.43
N ALA A 81 7.01 -1.11 8.75
CA ALA A 81 6.93 -2.22 9.68
C ALA A 81 5.60 -2.96 9.52
N PHE A 82 4.52 -2.22 9.35
CA PHE A 82 3.19 -2.77 9.20
C PHE A 82 3.09 -3.66 7.95
N VAL A 83 3.52 -3.15 6.79
CA VAL A 83 3.39 -3.93 5.56
C VAL A 83 4.34 -5.11 5.53
N CYS A 84 5.50 -5.00 6.13
CA CYS A 84 6.42 -6.12 6.22
C CYS A 84 5.81 -7.25 7.04
N PHE A 85 5.15 -6.90 8.14
CA PHE A 85 4.50 -7.89 8.99
C PHE A 85 3.26 -8.48 8.32
N PHE A 86 2.37 -7.61 7.83
CA PHE A 86 1.08 -8.05 7.28
C PHE A 86 1.22 -8.81 5.97
N PHE A 87 2.09 -8.35 5.10
CA PHE A 87 2.21 -8.91 3.75
C PHE A 87 3.45 -9.76 3.58
N LYS A 88 4.19 -9.99 4.65
CA LYS A 88 5.38 -10.85 4.68
C LYS A 88 6.41 -10.41 3.65
N LEU A 89 6.75 -9.14 3.70
CA LEU A 89 7.76 -8.55 2.84
C LEU A 89 9.02 -8.25 3.65
N ASN A 90 10.17 -8.29 2.99
CA ASN A 90 11.40 -7.80 3.57
C ASN A 90 11.53 -6.32 3.27
N LYS A 91 11.95 -5.54 4.26
CA LYS A 91 12.04 -4.08 4.08
C LYS A 91 13.01 -3.72 2.95
N GLU A 92 14.02 -4.54 2.70
CA GLU A 92 14.97 -4.31 1.61
C GLU A 92 14.32 -4.41 0.22
N GLU A 93 13.16 -5.07 0.13
CA GLU A 93 12.42 -5.14 -1.13
C GLU A 93 11.65 -3.85 -1.43
N LEU A 94 11.50 -2.97 -0.44
CA LEU A 94 10.68 -1.77 -0.57
C LEU A 94 11.52 -0.61 -1.08
N LEU A 95 11.05 0.00 -2.16
CA LEU A 95 11.72 1.18 -2.71
C LEU A 95 11.80 2.29 -1.67
N CYS A 96 10.72 2.52 -0.93
CA CYS A 96 10.68 3.57 0.08
C CYS A 96 11.72 3.37 1.17
N TYR A 97 11.96 2.13 1.58
CA TYR A 97 12.96 1.84 2.59
C TYR A 97 14.37 2.15 2.06
N ARG A 98 14.66 1.69 0.84
CA ARG A 98 15.96 1.93 0.22
C ARG A 98 16.23 3.43 0.06
N ARG A 99 15.19 4.20 -0.29
CA ARG A 99 15.31 5.64 -0.42
C ARG A 99 15.61 6.29 0.93
N GLN A 100 14.98 5.81 2.00
CA GLN A 100 15.23 6.34 3.34
C GLN A 100 16.65 6.02 3.80
N GLN A 101 17.16 4.85 3.48
CA GLN A 101 18.53 4.48 3.81
C GLN A 101 19.53 5.41 3.13
N LEU A 102 19.33 5.69 1.86
CA LEU A 102 20.21 6.60 1.13
C LEU A 102 20.21 7.98 1.74
N ARG A 103 19.04 8.50 2.11
CA ARG A 103 18.93 9.80 2.73
C ARG A 103 19.54 9.81 4.12
N GLY A 104 19.35 8.75 4.88
CA GLY A 104 19.93 8.64 6.19
C GLY A 104 21.45 8.70 6.15
N GLU A 105 22.04 8.02 5.17
CA GLU A 105 23.49 8.06 5.01
C GLU A 105 23.99 9.46 4.71
N ARG A 106 23.22 10.22 3.91
CA ARG A 106 23.59 11.60 3.59
C ARG A 106 23.44 12.53 4.78
N ASP A 107 22.42 12.30 5.58
CA ASP A 107 22.07 13.19 6.67
C ASP A 107 22.83 12.86 7.95
N THR A 108 23.52 11.74 8.00
CA THR A 108 24.28 11.34 9.17
C THR A 108 25.49 12.26 9.31
N PRO A 109 25.60 12.93 10.45
CA PRO A 109 26.76 13.82 10.68
C PRO A 109 28.08 13.06 10.71
#